data_86ca5d3bb7869bafde7e9b177f378d78
#
_entry.id   86ca5d3bb7869bafde7e9b177f378d78
#
_cell.length_a   1.000
_cell.length_b   1.000
_cell.length_c   1.000
_cell.angle_alpha   90.00
_cell.angle_beta   90.00
_cell.angle_gamma   90.00
#
_symmetry.space_group_name_H-M   'P 1'
#
loop_
_entity.id
_entity.type
_entity.pdbx_description
1 polymer ?
#
loop_
_entity_poly.entity_id
_entity_poly.type
_entity_poly.pdbx_seq_one_letter_code
_entity_poly.pdbx_strand_id
1 'polypeptide(L)'
;MNIDVIIPAYNAHDTITRTIGSIAMQSIQDNVKVTIVNDNPGVNDYHEVIDRYPELDIVEIQMPANGGPGLARQFGLDNTSNPLVTFIDADDTFAGAFSLKELRRNIETDNKCAVAIGTFIEENGDSIYVPHPNDTVWMFGKMYRRSFLQKYNIHFNDTRSNEDTGFNAICKLLANSEEQIKFIPDTVYYWHFKEDSITRINNFDYSYNASFGGYTTNMIYAINEAHKILPFAEHIDMFSVQVMCNLYGYFLETCARDRRYINQNFEHCYRFYKEIYSKIEDKVNPQILGMTYSECMRNYYVGNKFAGYIPEITFNDFMDRLHRHKED
;
A
#
# COMPACT_ATOMS: atom_id res chain seq x y z
N MET A 1 -7.93 23.18 6.77
CA MET A 1 -8.90 22.07 6.51
C MET A 1 -8.85 21.08 7.65
N ASN A 2 -9.98 20.48 8.01
CA ASN A 2 -10.03 19.41 8.99
C ASN A 2 -9.58 18.09 8.39
N ILE A 3 -9.10 17.18 9.26
CA ILE A 3 -8.48 15.91 8.90
C ILE A 3 -9.25 14.78 9.56
N ASP A 4 -9.61 13.75 8.81
CA ASP A 4 -10.00 12.46 9.38
C ASP A 4 -8.74 11.58 9.49
N VAL A 5 -8.46 11.12 10.70
CA VAL A 5 -7.45 10.10 10.98
C VAL A 5 -8.17 8.78 11.21
N ILE A 6 -8.00 7.84 10.31
CA ILE A 6 -8.67 6.54 10.32
C ILE A 6 -7.69 5.48 10.82
N ILE A 7 -8.08 4.74 11.86
CA ILE A 7 -7.31 3.69 12.52
C ILE A 7 -8.02 2.36 12.34
N PRO A 8 -7.60 1.47 11.41
CA PRO A 8 -8.09 0.11 11.39
C PRO A 8 -7.57 -0.63 12.62
N ALA A 9 -8.44 -1.25 13.40
CA ALA A 9 -8.09 -1.86 14.67
C ALA A 9 -8.67 -3.28 14.79
N TYR A 10 -7.80 -4.26 14.91
CA TYR A 10 -8.13 -5.66 15.17
C TYR A 10 -7.31 -6.18 16.35
N ASN A 11 -7.94 -6.42 17.50
CA ASN A 11 -7.28 -6.85 18.74
C ASN A 11 -6.07 -5.96 19.12
N ALA A 12 -6.22 -4.64 18.99
CA ALA A 12 -5.10 -3.69 19.10
C ALA A 12 -4.98 -3.03 20.50
N HIS A 13 -5.60 -3.59 21.56
CA HIS A 13 -5.66 -2.98 22.89
C HIS A 13 -4.28 -2.67 23.49
N ASP A 14 -3.29 -3.52 23.23
CA ASP A 14 -1.93 -3.37 23.76
C ASP A 14 -1.13 -2.26 23.06
N THR A 15 -1.52 -1.86 21.86
CA THR A 15 -0.74 -0.95 21.01
C THR A 15 -1.42 0.39 20.75
N ILE A 16 -2.75 0.42 20.59
CA ILE A 16 -3.52 1.58 20.14
C ILE A 16 -3.37 2.81 21.05
N THR A 17 -3.10 2.62 22.35
CA THR A 17 -2.84 3.74 23.27
C THR A 17 -1.63 4.57 22.83
N ARG A 18 -0.57 3.93 22.33
CA ARG A 18 0.60 4.61 21.78
C ARG A 18 0.25 5.39 20.51
N THR A 19 -0.55 4.80 19.64
CA THR A 19 -1.01 5.42 18.39
C THR A 19 -1.82 6.68 18.69
N ILE A 20 -2.84 6.59 19.56
CA ILE A 20 -3.67 7.75 19.98
C ILE A 20 -2.83 8.79 20.69
N GLY A 21 -1.89 8.40 21.56
CA GLY A 21 -0.97 9.32 22.22
C GLY A 21 -0.14 10.14 21.21
N SER A 22 0.28 9.55 20.11
CA SER A 22 0.99 10.27 19.05
C SER A 22 0.11 11.27 18.30
N ILE A 23 -1.21 11.02 18.24
CA ILE A 23 -2.19 11.96 17.68
C ILE A 23 -2.46 13.10 18.67
N ALA A 24 -2.62 12.79 19.95
CA ALA A 24 -2.81 13.79 21.01
C ALA A 24 -1.66 14.80 21.09
N MET A 25 -0.45 14.38 20.73
CA MET A 25 0.72 15.27 20.69
C MET A 25 0.81 16.14 19.43
N GLN A 26 -0.11 16.03 18.48
CA GLN A 26 -0.05 16.85 17.26
C GLN A 26 -0.38 18.32 17.55
N SER A 27 0.39 19.24 16.96
CA SER A 27 0.20 20.69 17.14
C SER A 27 -1.10 21.26 16.55
N ILE A 28 -1.88 20.43 15.87
CA ILE A 28 -3.13 20.78 15.20
C ILE A 28 -4.29 19.86 15.60
N GLN A 29 -4.24 19.29 16.80
CA GLN A 29 -5.23 18.33 17.30
C GLN A 29 -6.68 18.82 17.20
N ASP A 30 -6.94 20.12 17.41
CA ASP A 30 -8.28 20.73 17.29
C ASP A 30 -8.90 20.63 15.87
N ASN A 31 -8.10 20.27 14.88
CA ASN A 31 -8.55 20.07 13.48
C ASN A 31 -8.60 18.59 13.10
N VAL A 32 -8.41 17.70 14.04
CA VAL A 32 -8.32 16.26 13.81
C VAL A 32 -9.53 15.56 14.40
N LYS A 33 -10.19 14.74 13.59
CA LYS A 33 -11.17 13.76 14.06
C LYS A 33 -10.58 12.36 13.89
N VAL A 34 -10.54 11.61 14.99
CA VAL A 34 -10.04 10.23 14.99
C VAL A 34 -11.20 9.26 14.88
N THR A 35 -11.12 8.34 13.94
CA THR A 35 -12.09 7.25 13.78
C THR A 35 -11.38 5.92 13.95
N ILE A 36 -11.63 5.24 15.05
CA ILE A 36 -11.20 3.86 15.28
C ILE A 36 -12.22 2.95 14.59
N VAL A 37 -11.76 2.16 13.63
CA VAL A 37 -12.59 1.16 12.94
C VAL A 37 -12.31 -0.20 13.54
N ASN A 38 -13.20 -0.65 14.42
CA ASN A 38 -13.07 -1.95 15.08
C ASN A 38 -13.46 -3.08 14.12
N ASP A 39 -12.46 -3.82 13.66
CA ASP A 39 -12.61 -4.95 12.73
C ASP A 39 -12.79 -6.30 13.46
N ASN A 40 -13.09 -6.26 14.77
CA ASN A 40 -13.45 -7.43 15.56
C ASN A 40 -14.78 -7.22 16.30
N PRO A 41 -15.91 -7.18 15.57
CA PRO A 41 -17.20 -6.82 16.14
C PRO A 41 -17.63 -7.80 17.24
N GLY A 42 -18.12 -7.23 18.36
CA GLY A 42 -18.71 -7.98 19.46
C GLY A 42 -17.72 -8.61 20.44
N VAL A 43 -16.42 -8.41 20.26
CA VAL A 43 -15.40 -9.01 21.15
C VAL A 43 -14.84 -7.99 22.15
N ASN A 44 -14.46 -6.81 21.71
CA ASN A 44 -13.92 -5.75 22.58
C ASN A 44 -14.20 -4.40 21.94
N ASP A 45 -14.38 -3.39 22.79
CA ASP A 45 -14.41 -1.98 22.39
C ASP A 45 -13.14 -1.24 22.87
N TYR A 46 -12.96 -0.03 22.39
CA TYR A 46 -11.82 0.81 22.73
C TYR A 46 -12.19 1.97 23.68
N HIS A 47 -13.36 1.91 24.36
CA HIS A 47 -13.84 2.98 25.22
C HIS A 47 -12.85 3.35 26.31
N GLU A 48 -12.25 2.39 26.99
CA GLU A 48 -11.24 2.66 28.03
C GLU A 48 -10.05 3.46 27.51
N VAL A 49 -9.67 3.27 26.25
CA VAL A 49 -8.59 4.04 25.63
C VAL A 49 -9.08 5.42 25.25
N ILE A 50 -10.27 5.53 24.67
CA ILE A 50 -10.89 6.81 24.28
C ILE A 50 -11.04 7.73 25.49
N ASP A 51 -11.52 7.21 26.61
CA ASP A 51 -11.75 7.97 27.85
C ASP A 51 -10.47 8.58 28.45
N ARG A 52 -9.30 8.09 28.06
CA ARG A 52 -7.99 8.67 28.49
C ARG A 52 -7.60 9.92 27.72
N TYR A 53 -8.26 10.23 26.62
CA TYR A 53 -7.94 11.36 25.74
C TYR A 53 -9.17 12.25 25.48
N PRO A 54 -9.76 12.83 26.54
CA PRO A 54 -11.00 13.64 26.44
C PRO A 54 -10.82 14.93 25.64
N GLU A 55 -9.58 15.33 25.36
CA GLU A 55 -9.24 16.49 24.54
C GLU A 55 -9.31 16.20 23.02
N LEU A 56 -9.38 14.94 22.60
CA LEU A 56 -9.47 14.56 21.21
C LEU A 56 -10.91 14.24 20.80
N ASP A 57 -11.29 14.61 19.58
CA ASP A 57 -12.52 14.13 18.94
C ASP A 57 -12.31 12.71 18.41
N ILE A 58 -12.58 11.71 19.24
CA ILE A 58 -12.42 10.29 18.91
C ILE A 58 -13.78 9.61 18.90
N VAL A 59 -14.04 8.84 17.83
CA VAL A 59 -15.18 7.94 17.73
C VAL A 59 -14.73 6.54 17.39
N GLU A 60 -15.42 5.53 17.92
CA GLU A 60 -15.31 4.15 17.50
C GLU A 60 -16.51 3.79 16.60
N ILE A 61 -16.24 3.12 15.49
CA ILE A 61 -17.24 2.48 14.64
C ILE A 61 -16.90 1.01 14.47
N GLN A 62 -17.90 0.15 14.48
CA GLN A 62 -17.70 -1.30 14.38
C GLN A 62 -18.01 -1.80 12.98
N MET A 63 -17.12 -2.62 12.44
CA MET A 63 -17.37 -3.36 11.20
C MET A 63 -18.51 -4.38 11.43
N PRO A 64 -19.33 -4.68 10.42
CA PRO A 64 -20.36 -5.71 10.53
C PRO A 64 -19.79 -7.14 10.67
N ALA A 65 -18.58 -7.36 10.15
CA ALA A 65 -17.82 -8.60 10.23
C ALA A 65 -16.32 -8.28 10.00
N ASN A 66 -15.42 -9.19 10.40
CA ASN A 66 -14.00 -9.03 10.12
C ASN A 66 -13.72 -8.97 8.61
N GLY A 67 -13.28 -7.81 8.15
CA GLY A 67 -12.97 -7.51 6.75
C GLY A 67 -11.48 -7.48 6.43
N GLY A 68 -10.63 -7.32 7.43
CA GLY A 68 -9.20 -7.03 7.27
C GLY A 68 -8.92 -5.55 7.07
N PRO A 69 -7.63 -5.18 7.03
CA PRO A 69 -7.21 -3.78 7.12
C PRO A 69 -7.72 -2.91 5.97
N GLY A 70 -7.79 -3.44 4.74
CA GLY A 70 -8.28 -2.72 3.58
C GLY A 70 -9.75 -2.33 3.70
N LEU A 71 -10.62 -3.30 4.00
CA LEU A 71 -12.05 -3.03 4.18
C LEU A 71 -12.32 -2.19 5.43
N ALA A 72 -11.54 -2.33 6.49
CA ALA A 72 -11.66 -1.46 7.67
C ALA A 72 -11.29 -0.01 7.31
N ARG A 73 -10.21 0.24 6.54
CA ARG A 73 -9.88 1.59 6.06
C ARG A 73 -10.98 2.14 5.12
N GLN A 74 -11.53 1.30 4.24
CA GLN A 74 -12.64 1.71 3.37
C GLN A 74 -13.88 2.08 4.19
N PHE A 75 -14.26 1.26 5.16
CA PHE A 75 -15.40 1.52 6.04
C PHE A 75 -15.22 2.84 6.80
N GLY A 76 -14.02 3.11 7.30
CA GLY A 76 -13.68 4.41 7.91
C GLY A 76 -13.79 5.57 6.93
N LEU A 77 -13.31 5.40 5.70
CA LEU A 77 -13.41 6.41 4.64
C LEU A 77 -14.86 6.76 4.29
N ASP A 78 -15.73 5.74 4.23
CA ASP A 78 -17.16 5.89 3.88
C ASP A 78 -17.99 6.52 5.01
N ASN A 79 -17.54 6.38 6.27
CA ASN A 79 -18.22 6.91 7.46
C ASN A 79 -17.61 8.22 7.99
N THR A 80 -16.73 8.86 7.23
CA THR A 80 -16.10 10.14 7.58
C THR A 80 -16.26 11.14 6.43
N SER A 81 -16.06 12.45 6.69
CA SER A 81 -16.40 13.47 5.69
C SER A 81 -15.48 14.67 5.63
N ASN A 82 -14.45 14.76 6.48
CA ASN A 82 -13.51 15.87 6.43
C ASN A 82 -12.75 15.92 5.09
N PRO A 83 -12.35 17.12 4.63
CA PRO A 83 -11.73 17.30 3.31
C PRO A 83 -10.37 16.61 3.15
N LEU A 84 -9.68 16.30 4.25
CA LEU A 84 -8.42 15.58 4.26
C LEU A 84 -8.57 14.27 5.01
N VAL A 85 -7.87 13.24 4.54
CA VAL A 85 -7.87 11.90 5.15
C VAL A 85 -6.44 11.38 5.27
N THR A 86 -6.14 10.77 6.40
CA THR A 86 -4.90 9.99 6.60
C THR A 86 -5.22 8.69 7.33
N PHE A 87 -4.41 7.68 7.10
CA PHE A 87 -4.52 6.40 7.77
C PHE A 87 -3.30 6.17 8.67
N ILE A 88 -3.53 5.55 9.81
CA ILE A 88 -2.46 5.10 10.70
C ILE A 88 -2.83 3.75 11.28
N ASP A 89 -1.91 2.80 11.27
CA ASP A 89 -2.15 1.48 11.84
C ASP A 89 -2.14 1.55 13.39
N ALA A 90 -2.92 0.70 14.01
CA ALA A 90 -3.18 0.75 15.45
C ALA A 90 -1.97 0.37 16.33
N ASP A 91 -0.84 0.05 15.72
CA ASP A 91 0.44 -0.27 16.35
C ASP A 91 1.58 0.69 15.95
N ASP A 92 1.26 1.76 15.20
CA ASP A 92 2.23 2.73 14.69
C ASP A 92 2.06 4.13 15.32
N THR A 93 2.95 5.06 14.97
CA THR A 93 2.89 6.43 15.48
C THR A 93 3.23 7.48 14.43
N PHE A 94 2.65 8.68 14.58
CA PHE A 94 3.22 9.87 13.94
C PHE A 94 4.58 10.20 14.53
N ALA A 95 5.53 10.64 13.70
CA ALA A 95 6.93 10.81 14.10
C ALA A 95 7.18 11.98 15.04
N GLY A 96 6.33 12.99 15.05
CA GLY A 96 6.47 14.14 15.92
C GLY A 96 5.26 15.07 15.89
N ALA A 97 5.27 16.07 16.72
CA ALA A 97 4.15 17.01 16.92
C ALA A 97 3.72 17.78 15.66
N PHE A 98 4.53 17.83 14.63
CA PHE A 98 4.25 18.57 13.39
C PHE A 98 3.90 17.68 12.19
N SER A 99 3.88 16.36 12.33
CA SER A 99 3.67 15.41 11.22
C SER A 99 2.40 15.71 10.43
N LEU A 100 1.25 15.78 11.10
CA LEU A 100 -0.02 16.12 10.43
C LEU A 100 -0.05 17.55 9.88
N LYS A 101 0.60 18.49 10.55
CA LYS A 101 0.68 19.88 10.11
C LYS A 101 1.46 20.00 8.80
N GLU A 102 2.59 19.31 8.66
CA GLU A 102 3.40 19.36 7.45
C GLU A 102 2.70 18.70 6.26
N LEU A 103 2.09 17.54 6.46
CA LEU A 103 1.26 16.89 5.43
C LEU A 103 0.13 17.82 4.98
N ARG A 104 -0.63 18.38 5.93
CA ARG A 104 -1.75 19.31 5.66
C ARG A 104 -1.29 20.55 4.92
N ARG A 105 -0.21 21.19 5.38
CA ARG A 105 0.33 22.41 4.76
C ARG A 105 0.62 22.23 3.28
N ASN A 106 1.21 21.09 2.90
CA ASN A 106 1.55 20.84 1.51
C ASN A 106 0.31 20.67 0.61
N ILE A 107 -0.80 20.11 1.15
CA ILE A 107 -2.07 20.04 0.42
C ILE A 107 -2.76 21.41 0.37
N GLU A 108 -2.76 22.16 1.48
CA GLU A 108 -3.45 23.46 1.56
C GLU A 108 -2.80 24.55 0.72
N THR A 109 -1.47 24.55 0.63
CA THR A 109 -0.70 25.56 -0.12
C THR A 109 -0.64 25.29 -1.62
N ASP A 110 -1.03 24.10 -2.05
CA ASP A 110 -1.03 23.72 -3.46
C ASP A 110 -2.36 23.04 -3.82
N ASN A 111 -3.22 23.75 -4.53
CA ASN A 111 -4.53 23.23 -4.94
C ASN A 111 -4.44 21.99 -5.84
N LYS A 112 -3.31 21.77 -6.48
CA LYS A 112 -3.07 20.59 -7.31
C LYS A 112 -2.57 19.40 -6.49
N CYS A 113 -2.15 19.58 -5.24
CA CYS A 113 -1.71 18.49 -4.40
C CYS A 113 -2.90 17.61 -3.98
N ALA A 114 -3.02 16.45 -4.57
CA ALA A 114 -4.04 15.44 -4.25
C ALA A 114 -3.58 14.49 -3.13
N VAL A 115 -2.29 14.17 -3.09
CA VAL A 115 -1.67 13.31 -2.08
C VAL A 115 -0.35 13.94 -1.64
N ALA A 116 -0.18 14.15 -0.33
CA ALA A 116 1.10 14.51 0.28
C ALA A 116 1.72 13.26 0.92
N ILE A 117 2.99 13.02 0.62
CA ILE A 117 3.75 11.86 1.09
C ILE A 117 4.99 12.33 1.83
N GLY A 118 5.08 12.03 3.12
CA GLY A 118 6.27 12.24 3.93
C GLY A 118 7.10 10.97 4.08
N THR A 119 8.31 11.13 4.62
CA THR A 119 9.16 9.98 4.93
C THR A 119 8.55 9.18 6.08
N PHE A 120 8.48 7.87 5.96
CA PHE A 120 8.28 7.01 7.11
C PHE A 120 9.59 6.30 7.50
N ILE A 121 9.71 5.96 8.77
CA ILE A 121 10.82 5.16 9.31
C ILE A 121 10.27 3.78 9.64
N GLU A 122 10.90 2.76 9.09
CA GLU A 122 10.67 1.37 9.49
C GLU A 122 11.61 1.01 10.65
N GLU A 123 11.04 0.59 11.75
CA GLU A 123 11.79 -0.01 12.86
C GLU A 123 11.91 -1.52 12.61
N ASN A 124 13.14 -1.98 12.43
CA ASN A 124 13.46 -3.40 12.37
C ASN A 124 13.94 -3.88 13.75
N GLY A 125 13.93 -5.19 13.99
CA GLY A 125 14.53 -5.75 15.19
C GLY A 125 15.95 -5.22 15.42
N ASP A 126 16.44 -5.28 16.64
CA ASP A 126 17.76 -4.78 17.04
C ASP A 126 17.94 -3.25 16.96
N SER A 127 16.84 -2.48 17.04
CA SER A 127 16.87 -1.01 16.99
C SER A 127 17.47 -0.43 15.69
N ILE A 128 17.27 -1.13 14.59
CA ILE A 128 17.63 -0.64 13.25
C ILE A 128 16.46 0.16 12.69
N TYR A 129 16.73 1.39 12.27
CA TYR A 129 15.75 2.31 11.70
C TYR A 129 16.08 2.58 10.23
N VAL A 130 15.15 2.23 9.35
CA VAL A 130 15.31 2.39 7.90
C VAL A 130 14.37 3.47 7.39
N PRO A 131 14.88 4.59 6.85
CA PRO A 131 14.03 5.62 6.26
C PRO A 131 13.54 5.21 4.86
N HIS A 132 12.27 5.48 4.59
CA HIS A 132 11.61 5.27 3.31
C HIS A 132 11.09 6.62 2.76
N PRO A 133 11.95 7.43 2.13
CA PRO A 133 11.51 8.66 1.48
C PRO A 133 10.80 8.36 0.17
N ASN A 134 9.83 9.21 -0.19
CA ASN A 134 9.13 9.15 -1.48
C ASN A 134 8.42 7.81 -1.76
N ASP A 135 8.01 7.11 -0.72
CA ASP A 135 7.34 5.83 -0.87
C ASP A 135 5.92 6.00 -1.41
N THR A 136 5.60 5.31 -2.51
CA THR A 136 4.28 5.30 -3.15
C THR A 136 3.55 3.96 -3.00
N VAL A 137 4.05 3.05 -2.18
CA VAL A 137 3.55 1.67 -2.06
C VAL A 137 2.76 1.47 -0.76
N TRP A 138 3.44 1.67 0.37
CA TRP A 138 2.85 1.45 1.70
C TRP A 138 1.83 2.53 2.08
N MET A 139 0.95 2.25 3.02
CA MET A 139 -0.05 3.23 3.49
C MET A 139 0.56 4.35 4.34
N PHE A 140 1.78 4.18 4.82
CA PHE A 140 2.43 4.99 5.84
C PHE A 140 2.77 6.42 5.38
N GLY A 141 2.59 7.38 6.29
CA GLY A 141 3.04 8.75 6.10
C GLY A 141 2.35 9.53 4.96
N LYS A 142 1.11 9.20 4.64
CA LYS A 142 0.36 9.81 3.53
C LYS A 142 -0.88 10.55 4.01
N MET A 143 -1.19 11.65 3.34
CA MET A 143 -2.46 12.36 3.48
C MET A 143 -3.08 12.59 2.11
N TYR A 144 -4.38 12.34 2.00
CA TYR A 144 -5.13 12.39 0.75
C TYR A 144 -6.16 13.50 0.80
N ARG A 145 -6.33 14.19 -0.32
CA ARG A 145 -7.47 15.07 -0.55
C ARG A 145 -8.71 14.22 -0.85
N ARG A 146 -9.72 14.30 0.00
CA ARG A 146 -10.94 13.47 -0.14
C ARG A 146 -11.64 13.67 -1.48
N SER A 147 -11.69 14.91 -1.97
CA SER A 147 -12.30 15.20 -3.27
C SER A 147 -11.61 14.51 -4.46
N PHE A 148 -10.29 14.23 -4.36
CA PHE A 148 -9.57 13.43 -5.34
C PHE A 148 -10.02 11.97 -5.29
N LEU A 149 -10.09 11.37 -4.11
CA LEU A 149 -10.58 10.01 -3.94
C LEU A 149 -12.02 9.85 -4.46
N GLN A 150 -12.89 10.79 -4.12
CA GLN A 150 -14.29 10.79 -4.56
C GLN A 150 -14.44 11.02 -6.06
N LYS A 151 -13.69 11.97 -6.65
CA LYS A 151 -13.73 12.27 -8.08
C LYS A 151 -13.46 11.03 -8.95
N TYR A 152 -12.52 10.23 -8.53
CA TYR A 152 -12.09 9.04 -9.28
C TYR A 152 -12.63 7.74 -8.71
N ASN A 153 -13.51 7.82 -7.70
CA ASN A 153 -14.09 6.65 -7.03
C ASN A 153 -13.04 5.64 -6.58
N ILE A 154 -11.97 6.14 -5.92
CA ILE A 154 -10.85 5.33 -5.47
C ILE A 154 -11.23 4.58 -4.20
N HIS A 155 -11.17 3.26 -4.24
CA HIS A 155 -11.52 2.36 -3.13
C HIS A 155 -10.42 1.34 -2.88
N PHE A 156 -10.39 0.83 -1.64
CA PHE A 156 -9.61 -0.36 -1.32
C PHE A 156 -10.26 -1.59 -1.96
N ASN A 157 -9.43 -2.48 -2.50
CA ASN A 157 -9.88 -3.76 -3.00
C ASN A 157 -10.16 -4.73 -1.84
N ASP A 158 -11.13 -5.63 -2.00
CA ASP A 158 -11.45 -6.67 -1.02
C ASP A 158 -10.40 -7.79 -1.07
N THR A 159 -9.26 -7.53 -0.46
CA THR A 159 -8.16 -8.48 -0.31
C THR A 159 -7.57 -8.42 1.09
N ARG A 160 -6.95 -9.53 1.51
CA ARG A 160 -6.33 -9.63 2.85
C ARG A 160 -4.86 -9.19 2.89
N SER A 161 -4.29 -8.86 1.74
CA SER A 161 -2.89 -8.43 1.62
C SER A 161 -2.69 -7.53 0.40
N ASN A 162 -1.75 -6.60 0.49
CA ASN A 162 -1.40 -5.63 -0.57
C ASN A 162 -2.57 -4.72 -1.02
N GLU A 163 -3.60 -4.57 -0.22
CA GLU A 163 -4.72 -3.66 -0.47
C GLU A 163 -4.27 -2.20 -0.50
N ASP A 164 -3.31 -1.86 0.34
CA ASP A 164 -2.63 -0.56 0.39
C ASP A 164 -1.82 -0.28 -0.88
N THR A 165 -1.08 -1.28 -1.34
CA THR A 165 -0.32 -1.21 -2.60
C THR A 165 -1.25 -0.95 -3.79
N GLY A 166 -2.41 -1.62 -3.84
CA GLY A 166 -3.43 -1.40 -4.86
C GLY A 166 -4.04 0.00 -4.81
N PHE A 167 -4.44 0.45 -3.64
CA PHE A 167 -5.02 1.78 -3.43
C PHE A 167 -4.04 2.89 -3.83
N ASN A 168 -2.79 2.79 -3.40
CA ASN A 168 -1.76 3.77 -3.75
C ASN A 168 -1.37 3.71 -5.23
N ALA A 169 -1.40 2.53 -5.86
CA ALA A 169 -1.17 2.39 -7.30
C ALA A 169 -2.26 3.14 -8.10
N ILE A 170 -3.54 3.03 -7.72
CA ILE A 170 -4.63 3.81 -8.37
C ILE A 170 -4.36 5.31 -8.20
N CYS A 171 -4.05 5.78 -6.99
CA CYS A 171 -3.74 7.19 -6.75
C CYS A 171 -2.60 7.68 -7.64
N LYS A 172 -1.53 6.88 -7.78
CA LYS A 172 -0.38 7.19 -8.62
C LYS A 172 -0.73 7.22 -10.11
N LEU A 173 -1.52 6.26 -10.58
CA LEU A 173 -1.91 6.15 -11.99
C LEU A 173 -2.87 7.25 -12.42
N LEU A 174 -3.70 7.76 -11.50
CA LEU A 174 -4.65 8.84 -11.76
C LEU A 174 -4.09 10.23 -11.49
N ALA A 175 -2.92 10.33 -10.85
CA ALA A 175 -2.23 11.61 -10.70
C ALA A 175 -1.84 12.18 -12.07
N ASN A 176 -2.08 13.48 -12.26
CA ASN A 176 -1.89 14.17 -13.55
C ASN A 176 -1.40 15.61 -13.34
N SER A 177 -1.50 16.48 -14.37
CA SER A 177 -1.09 17.89 -14.25
C SER A 177 -1.97 18.73 -13.34
N GLU A 178 -3.19 18.29 -13.06
CA GLU A 178 -4.16 19.00 -12.21
C GLU A 178 -4.18 18.44 -10.77
N GLU A 179 -3.84 17.16 -10.61
CA GLU A 179 -3.89 16.44 -9.33
C GLU A 179 -2.59 15.67 -9.13
N GLN A 180 -1.71 16.23 -8.30
CA GLN A 180 -0.32 15.79 -8.17
C GLN A 180 -0.07 15.06 -6.85
N ILE A 181 0.86 14.13 -6.88
CA ILE A 181 1.50 13.60 -5.68
C ILE A 181 2.68 14.49 -5.33
N LYS A 182 2.74 14.94 -4.07
CA LYS A 182 3.81 15.78 -3.57
C LYS A 182 4.59 15.08 -2.47
N PHE A 183 5.89 15.00 -2.67
CA PHE A 183 6.81 14.43 -1.69
C PHE A 183 7.36 15.52 -0.79
N ILE A 184 7.41 15.25 0.51
CA ILE A 184 8.00 16.11 1.53
C ILE A 184 9.14 15.38 2.26
N PRO A 185 10.24 16.06 2.56
CA PRO A 185 11.42 15.41 3.15
C PRO A 185 11.23 15.05 4.62
N ASP A 186 10.22 15.65 5.27
CA ASP A 186 10.00 15.48 6.70
C ASP A 186 9.64 14.03 7.03
N THR A 187 10.21 13.52 8.13
CA THR A 187 9.78 12.27 8.73
C THR A 187 8.46 12.50 9.45
N VAL A 188 7.42 11.79 9.04
CA VAL A 188 6.06 11.99 9.55
C VAL A 188 5.47 10.75 10.22
N TYR A 189 6.08 9.58 10.06
CA TYR A 189 5.50 8.32 10.49
C TYR A 189 6.59 7.34 10.94
N TYR A 190 6.30 6.55 11.99
CA TYR A 190 7.09 5.40 12.43
C TYR A 190 6.27 4.13 12.29
N TRP A 191 6.77 3.19 11.48
CA TRP A 191 6.31 1.82 11.43
C TRP A 191 7.10 1.01 12.46
N HIS A 192 6.44 0.75 13.58
CA HIS A 192 7.09 0.08 14.71
C HIS A 192 7.28 -1.40 14.51
N PHE A 193 8.36 -1.91 15.07
CA PHE A 193 8.62 -3.34 15.08
C PHE A 193 7.59 -4.06 15.95
N LYS A 194 6.99 -5.12 15.41
CA LYS A 194 6.13 -6.06 16.12
C LYS A 194 6.50 -7.46 15.68
N GLU A 195 6.89 -8.31 16.64
CA GLU A 195 7.40 -9.67 16.37
C GLU A 195 6.35 -10.53 15.66
N ASP A 196 5.08 -10.38 16.02
CA ASP A 196 3.95 -11.12 15.45
C ASP A 196 3.32 -10.47 14.21
N SER A 197 3.97 -9.46 13.62
CA SER A 197 3.45 -8.81 12.41
C SER A 197 3.43 -9.80 11.24
N ILE A 198 2.31 -9.86 10.54
CA ILE A 198 2.11 -10.72 9.35
C ILE A 198 3.23 -10.54 8.32
N THR A 199 3.73 -9.32 8.15
CA THR A 199 4.77 -8.99 7.17
C THR A 199 6.18 -9.36 7.65
N ARG A 200 6.38 -9.61 8.95
CA ARG A 200 7.69 -9.84 9.59
C ARG A 200 7.87 -11.25 10.14
N ILE A 201 6.79 -11.99 10.31
CA ILE A 201 6.91 -13.42 10.57
C ILE A 201 7.67 -14.03 9.40
N ASN A 202 8.78 -14.72 9.68
CA ASN A 202 9.52 -15.46 8.66
C ASN A 202 8.70 -16.67 8.17
N ASN A 203 7.53 -16.32 7.61
CA ASN A 203 6.52 -17.25 7.14
C ASN A 203 6.55 -17.21 5.61
N PHE A 204 7.33 -18.12 5.04
CA PHE A 204 7.37 -18.31 3.60
C PHE A 204 5.97 -18.54 3.01
N ASP A 205 5.07 -19.19 3.77
CA ASP A 205 3.70 -19.42 3.31
C ASP A 205 2.94 -18.11 3.10
N TYR A 206 3.12 -17.11 3.97
CA TYR A 206 2.52 -15.80 3.75
C TYR A 206 3.13 -15.10 2.53
N SER A 207 4.46 -15.03 2.45
CA SER A 207 5.14 -14.30 1.36
C SER A 207 4.85 -14.89 -0.02
N TYR A 208 4.87 -16.23 -0.15
CA TYR A 208 4.75 -16.89 -1.46
C TYR A 208 3.33 -17.33 -1.81
N ASN A 209 2.43 -17.41 -0.85
CA ASN A 209 1.04 -17.79 -1.06
C ASN A 209 0.12 -16.54 -1.03
N ALA A 210 -0.05 -15.95 0.14
CA ALA A 210 -1.02 -14.87 0.32
C ALA A 210 -0.54 -13.55 -0.30
N SER A 211 0.71 -13.13 -0.02
CA SER A 211 1.21 -11.83 -0.47
C SER A 211 1.42 -11.77 -1.98
N PHE A 212 1.96 -12.82 -2.60
CA PHE A 212 2.14 -12.87 -4.06
C PHE A 212 0.79 -12.77 -4.79
N GLY A 213 -0.18 -13.58 -4.38
CA GLY A 213 -1.54 -13.55 -4.93
C GLY A 213 -2.25 -12.22 -4.68
N GLY A 214 -2.10 -11.66 -3.47
CA GLY A 214 -2.63 -10.35 -3.10
C GLY A 214 -2.05 -9.23 -3.96
N TYR A 215 -0.73 -9.20 -4.14
CA TYR A 215 -0.06 -8.24 -5.02
C TYR A 215 -0.61 -8.31 -6.44
N THR A 216 -0.64 -9.52 -7.02
CA THR A 216 -1.16 -9.71 -8.39
C THR A 216 -2.60 -9.22 -8.53
N THR A 217 -3.47 -9.60 -7.59
CA THR A 217 -4.89 -9.21 -7.60
C THR A 217 -5.06 -7.70 -7.50
N ASN A 218 -4.31 -7.05 -6.61
CA ASN A 218 -4.37 -5.61 -6.43
C ASN A 218 -3.78 -4.83 -7.61
N MET A 219 -2.74 -5.34 -8.27
CA MET A 219 -2.21 -4.70 -9.48
C MET A 219 -3.18 -4.82 -10.66
N ILE A 220 -3.81 -5.98 -10.87
CA ILE A 220 -4.87 -6.14 -11.88
C ILE A 220 -6.03 -5.17 -11.59
N TYR A 221 -6.47 -5.10 -10.34
CA TYR A 221 -7.52 -4.17 -9.93
C TYR A 221 -7.14 -2.72 -10.21
N ALA A 222 -5.97 -2.27 -9.75
CA ALA A 222 -5.52 -0.89 -9.90
C ALA A 222 -5.41 -0.45 -11.36
N ILE A 223 -4.83 -1.30 -12.22
CA ILE A 223 -4.67 -1.02 -13.64
C ILE A 223 -6.05 -0.96 -14.33
N ASN A 224 -6.94 -1.89 -14.03
CA ASN A 224 -8.28 -1.89 -14.61
C ASN A 224 -9.10 -0.66 -14.17
N GLU A 225 -9.06 -0.26 -12.87
CA GLU A 225 -9.74 0.95 -12.41
C GLU A 225 -9.17 2.21 -13.08
N ALA A 226 -7.85 2.31 -13.21
CA ALA A 226 -7.21 3.44 -13.90
C ALA A 226 -7.58 3.48 -15.39
N HIS A 227 -7.61 2.35 -16.09
CA HIS A 227 -8.01 2.29 -17.51
C HIS A 227 -9.49 2.62 -17.75
N LYS A 228 -10.39 2.38 -16.80
CA LYS A 228 -11.79 2.85 -16.92
C LYS A 228 -11.88 4.37 -17.04
N ILE A 229 -10.96 5.08 -16.42
CA ILE A 229 -10.92 6.55 -16.38
C ILE A 229 -10.03 7.09 -17.50
N LEU A 230 -8.89 6.47 -17.74
CA LEU A 230 -7.87 6.88 -18.71
C LEU A 230 -7.54 5.72 -19.68
N PRO A 231 -8.46 5.34 -20.59
CA PRO A 231 -8.37 4.11 -21.38
C PRO A 231 -7.20 4.05 -22.39
N PHE A 232 -6.57 5.19 -22.69
CA PHE A 232 -5.46 5.28 -23.66
C PHE A 232 -4.19 5.89 -23.07
N ALA A 233 -4.03 5.81 -21.75
CA ALA A 233 -2.90 6.42 -21.07
C ALA A 233 -1.65 5.54 -21.12
N GLU A 234 -0.67 5.94 -21.92
CA GLU A 234 0.61 5.21 -22.11
C GLU A 234 1.33 4.92 -20.77
N HIS A 235 1.23 5.82 -19.79
CA HIS A 235 1.88 5.59 -18.49
C HIS A 235 1.25 4.43 -17.70
N ILE A 236 -0.03 4.07 -17.94
CA ILE A 236 -0.67 2.89 -17.35
C ILE A 236 -0.14 1.62 -18.02
N ASP A 237 0.03 1.65 -19.35
CA ASP A 237 0.65 0.54 -20.08
C ASP A 237 2.10 0.33 -19.58
N MET A 238 2.86 1.43 -19.41
CA MET A 238 4.21 1.37 -18.87
C MET A 238 4.27 0.83 -17.43
N PHE A 239 3.32 1.20 -16.59
CA PHE A 239 3.19 0.62 -15.25
C PHE A 239 2.89 -0.87 -15.31
N SER A 240 2.09 -1.31 -16.28
CA SER A 240 1.79 -2.74 -16.49
C SER A 240 3.04 -3.54 -16.90
N VAL A 241 3.94 -2.94 -17.70
CA VAL A 241 5.27 -3.52 -17.99
C VAL A 241 6.10 -3.66 -16.72
N GLN A 242 6.14 -2.64 -15.88
CA GLN A 242 6.86 -2.68 -14.61
C GLN A 242 6.31 -3.79 -13.69
N VAL A 243 5.00 -3.92 -13.59
CA VAL A 243 4.37 -4.98 -12.78
C VAL A 243 4.72 -6.37 -13.32
N MET A 244 4.74 -6.57 -14.65
CA MET A 244 5.14 -7.85 -15.25
C MET A 244 6.60 -8.22 -14.92
N CYS A 245 7.50 -7.25 -14.99
CA CYS A 245 8.90 -7.43 -14.57
C CYS A 245 9.04 -7.74 -13.08
N ASN A 246 8.24 -7.09 -12.22
CA ASN A 246 8.23 -7.37 -10.78
C ASN A 246 7.71 -8.79 -10.49
N LEU A 247 6.64 -9.22 -11.17
CA LEU A 247 6.10 -10.57 -11.02
C LEU A 247 7.11 -11.64 -11.43
N TYR A 248 7.87 -11.41 -12.49
CA TYR A 248 8.99 -12.28 -12.83
C TYR A 248 10.04 -12.33 -11.71
N GLY A 249 10.41 -11.20 -11.13
CA GLY A 249 11.34 -11.15 -10.00
C GLY A 249 10.82 -11.93 -8.78
N TYR A 250 9.56 -11.76 -8.40
CA TYR A 250 8.92 -12.54 -7.33
C TYR A 250 8.84 -14.04 -7.65
N PHE A 251 8.61 -14.39 -8.92
CA PHE A 251 8.63 -15.78 -9.37
C PHE A 251 10.02 -16.39 -9.22
N LEU A 252 11.10 -15.67 -9.59
CA LEU A 252 12.47 -16.11 -9.37
C LEU A 252 12.78 -16.31 -7.89
N GLU A 253 12.28 -15.44 -7.03
CA GLU A 253 12.43 -15.59 -5.58
C GLU A 253 11.76 -16.88 -5.08
N THR A 254 10.57 -17.18 -5.58
CA THR A 254 9.89 -18.45 -5.30
C THR A 254 10.74 -19.66 -5.74
N CYS A 255 11.29 -19.62 -6.94
CA CYS A 255 12.16 -20.70 -7.45
C CYS A 255 13.41 -20.91 -6.58
N ALA A 256 13.98 -19.81 -6.07
CA ALA A 256 15.20 -19.85 -5.27
C ALA A 256 14.96 -20.32 -3.82
N ARG A 257 13.82 -19.95 -3.22
CA ARG A 257 13.61 -20.07 -1.78
C ARG A 257 12.58 -21.12 -1.38
N ASP A 258 11.49 -21.26 -2.14
CA ASP A 258 10.44 -22.21 -1.81
C ASP A 258 9.71 -22.76 -3.02
N ARG A 259 10.22 -23.86 -3.53
CA ARG A 259 9.72 -24.51 -4.75
C ARG A 259 8.30 -25.09 -4.64
N ARG A 260 7.75 -25.21 -3.43
CA ARG A 260 6.37 -25.70 -3.21
C ARG A 260 5.33 -24.83 -3.91
N TYR A 261 5.62 -23.53 -4.04
CA TYR A 261 4.70 -22.52 -4.59
C TYR A 261 4.93 -22.16 -6.05
N ILE A 262 5.88 -22.83 -6.76
CA ILE A 262 6.22 -22.47 -8.14
C ILE A 262 5.01 -22.48 -9.07
N ASN A 263 4.21 -23.54 -9.03
CA ASN A 263 3.04 -23.64 -9.92
C ASN A 263 1.99 -22.58 -9.58
N GLN A 264 1.65 -22.43 -8.31
CA GLN A 264 0.68 -21.45 -7.85
C GLN A 264 1.11 -20.01 -8.20
N ASN A 265 2.38 -19.66 -7.97
CA ASN A 265 2.88 -18.33 -8.27
C ASN A 265 3.04 -18.11 -9.78
N PHE A 266 3.30 -19.15 -10.55
CA PHE A 266 3.23 -19.08 -12.01
C PHE A 266 1.81 -18.78 -12.49
N GLU A 267 0.77 -19.39 -11.91
CA GLU A 267 -0.63 -19.08 -12.22
C GLU A 267 -0.98 -17.63 -11.91
N HIS A 268 -0.48 -17.05 -10.83
CA HIS A 268 -0.64 -15.62 -10.57
C HIS A 268 0.00 -14.75 -11.66
N CYS A 269 1.21 -15.10 -12.12
CA CYS A 269 1.86 -14.41 -13.24
C CYS A 269 1.06 -14.55 -14.54
N TYR A 270 0.58 -15.76 -14.83
CA TYR A 270 -0.24 -16.03 -16.01
C TYR A 270 -1.56 -15.27 -15.99
N ARG A 271 -2.22 -15.19 -14.84
CA ARG A 271 -3.43 -14.39 -14.66
C ARG A 271 -3.18 -12.92 -15.01
N PHE A 272 -2.09 -12.33 -14.50
CA PHE A 272 -1.72 -10.94 -14.83
C PHE A 272 -1.40 -10.80 -16.32
N TYR A 273 -0.63 -11.71 -16.87
CA TYR A 273 -0.34 -11.74 -18.32
C TYR A 273 -1.63 -11.73 -19.14
N LYS A 274 -2.54 -12.66 -18.88
CA LYS A 274 -3.80 -12.82 -19.61
C LYS A 274 -4.72 -11.62 -19.47
N GLU A 275 -4.92 -11.12 -18.25
CA GLU A 275 -5.88 -10.06 -17.98
C GLU A 275 -5.38 -8.66 -18.36
N ILE A 276 -4.07 -8.42 -18.33
CA ILE A 276 -3.47 -7.09 -18.50
C ILE A 276 -2.43 -7.09 -19.61
N TYR A 277 -1.31 -7.81 -19.43
CA TYR A 277 -0.10 -7.61 -20.24
C TYR A 277 -0.29 -8.01 -21.70
N SER A 278 -0.96 -9.10 -22.01
CA SER A 278 -1.22 -9.58 -23.37
C SER A 278 -1.97 -8.57 -24.25
N LYS A 279 -2.68 -7.61 -23.66
CA LYS A 279 -3.43 -6.57 -24.40
C LYS A 279 -2.54 -5.41 -24.87
N ILE A 280 -1.34 -5.31 -24.30
CA ILE A 280 -0.41 -4.21 -24.56
C ILE A 280 0.92 -4.71 -25.15
N GLU A 281 1.22 -5.99 -25.06
CA GLU A 281 2.52 -6.59 -25.40
C GLU A 281 3.03 -6.16 -26.78
N ASP A 282 2.19 -6.20 -27.80
CA ASP A 282 2.56 -5.79 -29.16
C ASP A 282 2.86 -4.29 -29.31
N LYS A 283 2.47 -3.49 -28.33
CA LYS A 283 2.68 -2.03 -28.30
C LYS A 283 3.92 -1.63 -27.50
N VAL A 284 4.46 -2.55 -26.70
CA VAL A 284 5.59 -2.27 -25.82
C VAL A 284 6.87 -2.11 -26.63
N ASN A 285 7.50 -0.95 -26.50
CA ASN A 285 8.80 -0.73 -27.12
C ASN A 285 9.86 -1.65 -26.48
N PRO A 286 10.59 -2.49 -27.28
CA PRO A 286 11.59 -3.42 -26.75
C PRO A 286 12.71 -2.75 -25.93
N GLN A 287 13.10 -1.50 -26.27
CA GLN A 287 14.11 -0.77 -25.53
C GLN A 287 13.60 -0.39 -24.14
N ILE A 288 12.35 0.07 -24.06
CA ILE A 288 11.70 0.43 -22.80
C ILE A 288 11.54 -0.82 -21.93
N LEU A 289 11.08 -1.92 -22.50
CA LEU A 289 11.00 -3.21 -21.80
C LEU A 289 12.37 -3.61 -21.22
N GLY A 290 13.44 -3.53 -22.03
CA GLY A 290 14.79 -3.86 -21.58
C GLY A 290 15.30 -2.96 -20.44
N MET A 291 15.00 -1.65 -20.49
CA MET A 291 15.34 -0.71 -19.42
C MET A 291 14.57 -1.02 -18.14
N THR A 292 13.24 -1.19 -18.23
CA THR A 292 12.37 -1.51 -17.09
C THR A 292 12.77 -2.82 -16.43
N TYR A 293 13.02 -3.86 -17.25
CA TYR A 293 13.51 -5.15 -16.78
C TYR A 293 14.84 -5.00 -16.04
N SER A 294 15.81 -4.28 -16.63
CA SER A 294 17.13 -4.09 -16.02
C SER A 294 17.05 -3.34 -14.68
N GLU A 295 16.17 -2.35 -14.57
CA GLU A 295 15.93 -1.61 -13.32
C GLU A 295 15.29 -2.51 -12.26
N CYS A 296 14.26 -3.25 -12.61
CA CYS A 296 13.61 -4.19 -11.70
C CYS A 296 14.62 -5.24 -11.20
N MET A 297 15.39 -5.84 -12.10
CA MET A 297 16.38 -6.86 -11.72
C MET A 297 17.51 -6.28 -10.87
N ARG A 298 17.96 -5.07 -11.15
CA ARG A 298 18.95 -4.40 -10.30
C ARG A 298 18.44 -4.26 -8.87
N ASN A 299 17.18 -3.86 -8.68
CA ASN A 299 16.58 -3.72 -7.35
C ASN A 299 16.50 -5.06 -6.61
N TYR A 300 16.24 -6.15 -7.31
CA TYR A 300 16.26 -7.50 -6.73
C TYR A 300 17.67 -7.96 -6.36
N TYR A 301 18.67 -7.75 -7.22
CA TYR A 301 20.04 -8.22 -7.00
C TYR A 301 20.82 -7.35 -6.01
N VAL A 302 20.68 -6.01 -6.09
CA VAL A 302 21.37 -5.07 -5.17
C VAL A 302 20.80 -5.16 -3.76
N GLY A 303 19.50 -5.47 -3.61
CA GLY A 303 18.84 -5.66 -2.31
C GLY A 303 19.25 -6.95 -1.57
N ASN A 304 20.29 -7.69 -2.01
CA ASN A 304 20.75 -8.96 -1.46
C ASN A 304 19.71 -10.11 -1.42
N LYS A 305 18.56 -9.94 -2.03
CA LYS A 305 17.54 -11.00 -2.05
C LYS A 305 18.01 -12.24 -2.81
N PHE A 306 18.92 -12.07 -3.78
CA PHE A 306 19.42 -13.12 -4.66
C PHE A 306 20.95 -13.19 -4.75
N ALA A 307 21.68 -12.72 -3.75
CA ALA A 307 23.14 -12.81 -3.78
C ALA A 307 23.59 -14.27 -4.02
N GLY A 308 24.24 -14.51 -5.16
CA GLY A 308 24.71 -15.83 -5.59
C GLY A 308 23.68 -16.73 -6.27
N TYR A 309 22.44 -16.28 -6.48
CA TYR A 309 21.44 -17.04 -7.24
C TYR A 309 21.59 -16.76 -8.74
N ILE A 310 21.74 -17.81 -9.54
CA ILE A 310 21.68 -17.74 -11.00
C ILE A 310 20.27 -18.16 -11.41
N PRO A 311 19.49 -17.30 -12.11
CA PRO A 311 18.15 -17.66 -12.55
C PRO A 311 18.14 -18.93 -13.38
N GLU A 312 17.31 -19.91 -13.01
CA GLU A 312 17.09 -21.14 -13.77
C GLU A 312 16.27 -20.90 -15.07
N ILE A 313 15.58 -19.74 -15.11
CA ILE A 313 14.72 -19.35 -16.23
C ILE A 313 14.99 -17.87 -16.56
N THR A 314 15.29 -17.59 -17.82
CA THR A 314 15.43 -16.20 -18.29
C THR A 314 14.08 -15.50 -18.41
N PHE A 315 14.07 -14.18 -18.52
CA PHE A 315 12.82 -13.44 -18.76
C PHE A 315 12.14 -13.87 -20.07
N ASN A 316 12.91 -14.11 -21.12
CA ASN A 316 12.37 -14.59 -22.41
C ASN A 316 11.74 -15.98 -22.27
N ASP A 317 12.44 -16.91 -21.61
CA ASP A 317 11.90 -18.26 -21.36
C ASP A 317 10.63 -18.22 -20.51
N PHE A 318 10.58 -17.30 -19.54
CA PHE A 318 9.41 -17.08 -18.71
C PHE A 318 8.22 -16.54 -19.54
N MET A 319 8.45 -15.54 -20.41
CA MET A 319 7.43 -15.04 -21.33
C MET A 319 6.96 -16.11 -22.31
N ASP A 320 7.89 -16.88 -22.90
CA ASP A 320 7.57 -18.02 -23.77
C ASP A 320 6.73 -19.08 -23.05
N ARG A 321 6.97 -19.29 -21.77
CA ARG A 321 6.17 -20.20 -20.95
C ARG A 321 4.76 -19.66 -20.73
N LEU A 322 4.60 -18.35 -20.47
CA LEU A 322 3.30 -17.70 -20.36
C LEU A 322 2.49 -17.79 -21.66
N HIS A 323 3.13 -17.54 -22.82
CA HIS A 323 2.49 -17.67 -24.14
C HIS A 323 1.98 -19.07 -24.46
N ARG A 324 2.69 -20.09 -24.00
CA ARG A 324 2.34 -21.50 -24.27
C ARG A 324 1.44 -22.12 -23.20
N HIS A 325 1.23 -21.42 -22.10
CA HIS A 325 0.41 -21.95 -21.02
C HIS A 325 -1.04 -22.07 -21.46
N LYS A 326 -1.59 -23.28 -21.29
CA LYS A 326 -3.00 -23.57 -21.50
C LYS A 326 -3.63 -23.76 -20.12
N GLU A 327 -4.77 -23.14 -19.92
CA GLU A 327 -5.59 -23.43 -18.74
C GLU A 327 -6.03 -24.90 -18.84
N ASP A 328 -5.72 -25.70 -17.81
CA ASP A 328 -6.22 -27.05 -17.66
C ASP A 328 -7.70 -27.06 -17.24
#